data_cb0c9f1814e67701791e51497c9a0f5b
#
_entry.id   cb0c9f1814e67701791e51497c9a0f5b
#
_cell.length_a   1.000
_cell.length_b   1.000
_cell.length_c   1.000
_cell.angle_alpha   90.00
_cell.angle_beta   90.00
_cell.angle_gamma   90.00
#
_symmetry.space_group_name_H-M   'P 1'
#
loop_
_entity.id
_entity.type
_entity.pdbx_description
1 polymer ?
#
loop_
_entity_poly.entity_id
_entity_poly.type
_entity_poly.pdbx_seq_one_letter_code
_entity_poly.pdbx_strand_id
1 'polypeptide(L)'
;VVQGFGREAGEALATSKRIAKIAFTGSTPVGSHILKCAAENIIPSTVELGGKSPNIYFEDIMQAEPAFIEKAAEGLVLAFFNQGEVCTCPSRALVQESIYPAFMEEVLKKVRAIKRGDPL
;
A
#
# COMPACT_ATOMS: atom_id res chain seq x y z
N VAL A 1 -12.33 21.41 8.49
CA VAL A 1 -12.53 20.13 7.79
C VAL A 1 -13.84 20.20 7.02
N VAL A 2 -13.84 19.78 5.75
CA VAL A 2 -15.02 19.68 4.91
C VAL A 2 -15.20 18.21 4.55
N GLN A 3 -16.38 17.65 4.80
CA GLN A 3 -16.74 16.30 4.45
C GLN A 3 -17.71 16.31 3.27
N GLY A 4 -17.64 15.30 2.42
CA GLY A 4 -18.52 15.15 1.27
C GLY A 4 -17.95 14.22 0.21
N PHE A 5 -18.70 14.01 -0.84
CA PHE A 5 -18.23 13.19 -1.95
C PHE A 5 -17.11 13.88 -2.73
N GLY A 6 -16.17 13.08 -3.25
CA GLY A 6 -15.02 13.59 -4.00
C GLY A 6 -15.41 14.46 -5.19
N ARG A 7 -16.50 14.12 -5.90
CA ARG A 7 -17.02 14.86 -7.05
C ARG A 7 -17.69 16.19 -6.70
N GLU A 8 -17.99 16.41 -5.43
CA GLU A 8 -18.64 17.63 -4.93
C GLU A 8 -17.65 18.45 -4.12
N ALA A 9 -17.41 18.05 -2.87
CA ALA A 9 -16.52 18.77 -1.96
C ALA A 9 -15.04 18.71 -2.40
N GLY A 10 -14.57 17.56 -2.87
CA GLY A 10 -13.19 17.38 -3.36
C GLY A 10 -12.91 18.21 -4.60
N GLU A 11 -13.80 18.19 -5.57
CA GLU A 11 -13.68 18.97 -6.81
C GLU A 11 -13.67 20.47 -6.54
N ALA A 12 -14.58 20.95 -5.69
CA ALA A 12 -14.65 22.35 -5.32
C ALA A 12 -13.35 22.83 -4.63
N LEU A 13 -12.70 21.96 -3.85
CA LEU A 13 -11.40 22.26 -3.26
C LEU A 13 -10.29 22.23 -4.31
N ALA A 14 -10.22 21.19 -5.14
CA ALA A 14 -9.15 21.01 -6.11
C ALA A 14 -9.09 22.11 -7.17
N THR A 15 -10.26 22.63 -7.57
CA THR A 15 -10.38 23.69 -8.58
C THR A 15 -10.34 25.11 -8.00
N SER A 16 -10.35 25.25 -6.68
CA SER A 16 -10.41 26.56 -6.02
C SER A 16 -9.13 27.37 -6.24
N LYS A 17 -9.29 28.59 -6.73
CA LYS A 17 -8.18 29.57 -6.87
C LYS A 17 -7.66 30.14 -5.53
N ARG A 18 -8.30 29.77 -4.42
CA ARG A 18 -7.94 30.22 -3.06
C ARG A 18 -6.98 29.28 -2.36
N ILE A 19 -6.64 28.13 -2.99
CA ILE A 19 -5.71 27.14 -2.44
C ILE A 19 -4.32 27.41 -2.99
N ALA A 20 -3.32 27.41 -2.10
CA ALA A 20 -1.93 27.66 -2.44
C ALA A 20 -1.13 26.38 -2.74
N LYS A 21 -1.62 25.21 -2.29
CA LYS A 21 -1.01 23.89 -2.54
C LYS A 21 -2.06 22.80 -2.40
N ILE A 22 -1.96 21.75 -3.20
CA ILE A 22 -2.78 20.54 -3.07
C ILE A 22 -1.90 19.37 -2.64
N ALA A 23 -2.31 18.65 -1.59
CA ALA A 23 -1.78 17.36 -1.20
C ALA A 23 -2.90 16.33 -1.31
N PHE A 24 -2.62 15.21 -1.98
CA PHE A 24 -3.61 14.16 -2.23
C PHE A 24 -3.01 12.76 -2.05
N THR A 25 -3.76 11.90 -1.39
CA THR A 25 -3.49 10.46 -1.34
C THR A 25 -4.69 9.69 -1.85
N GLY A 26 -4.50 8.79 -2.79
CA GLY A 26 -5.59 7.97 -3.33
C GLY A 26 -5.24 7.26 -4.64
N SER A 27 -6.25 7.01 -5.46
CA SER A 27 -6.06 6.27 -6.71
C SER A 27 -5.35 7.09 -7.81
N THR A 28 -4.62 6.41 -8.68
CA THR A 28 -3.92 7.03 -9.80
C THR A 28 -4.82 7.86 -10.72
N PRO A 29 -6.04 7.42 -11.09
CA PRO A 29 -6.92 8.25 -11.91
C PRO A 29 -7.31 9.57 -11.23
N VAL A 30 -7.62 9.53 -9.93
CA VAL A 30 -7.96 10.74 -9.18
C VAL A 30 -6.72 11.62 -9.00
N GLY A 31 -5.55 11.04 -8.71
CA GLY A 31 -4.28 11.80 -8.65
C GLY A 31 -3.96 12.53 -9.95
N SER A 32 -4.19 11.88 -11.10
CA SER A 32 -4.04 12.52 -12.41
C SER A 32 -4.97 13.73 -12.58
N HIS A 33 -6.21 13.62 -12.10
CA HIS A 33 -7.15 14.74 -12.10
C HIS A 33 -6.68 15.90 -11.18
N ILE A 34 -6.24 15.57 -9.97
CA ILE A 34 -5.69 16.53 -9.02
C ILE A 34 -4.50 17.31 -9.61
N LEU A 35 -3.59 16.61 -10.30
CA LEU A 35 -2.45 17.24 -10.96
C LEU A 35 -2.89 18.22 -12.06
N LYS A 36 -3.95 17.88 -12.82
CA LYS A 36 -4.52 18.79 -13.81
C LYS A 36 -5.08 20.06 -13.17
N CYS A 37 -5.88 19.92 -12.10
CA CYS A 37 -6.41 21.06 -11.36
C CYS A 37 -5.29 21.95 -10.78
N ALA A 38 -4.23 21.35 -10.24
CA ALA A 38 -3.08 22.08 -9.74
C ALA A 38 -2.35 22.84 -10.87
N ALA A 39 -2.19 22.22 -12.04
CA ALA A 39 -1.57 22.85 -13.21
C ALA A 39 -2.40 24.04 -13.73
N GLU A 40 -3.71 23.91 -13.79
CA GLU A 40 -4.61 25.01 -14.20
C GLU A 40 -4.52 26.22 -13.26
N ASN A 41 -4.31 25.99 -11.97
CA ASN A 41 -4.15 27.03 -10.97
C ASN A 41 -2.68 27.46 -10.77
N ILE A 42 -1.71 26.79 -11.42
CA ILE A 42 -0.25 27.04 -11.30
C ILE A 42 0.21 26.96 -9.83
N ILE A 43 -0.26 25.94 -9.11
CA ILE A 43 0.08 25.72 -7.70
C ILE A 43 0.85 24.41 -7.49
N PRO A 44 1.72 24.35 -6.46
CA PRO A 44 2.42 23.11 -6.11
C PRO A 44 1.46 22.01 -5.72
N SER A 45 1.82 20.77 -6.08
CA SER A 45 1.07 19.58 -5.67
C SER A 45 1.99 18.46 -5.17
N THR A 46 1.48 17.68 -4.23
CA THR A 46 2.09 16.43 -3.77
C THR A 46 1.05 15.33 -3.88
N VAL A 47 1.37 14.25 -4.56
CA VAL A 47 0.47 13.11 -4.72
C VAL A 47 1.13 11.82 -4.25
N GLU A 48 0.39 11.08 -3.42
CA GLU A 48 0.72 9.74 -3.00
C GLU A 48 -0.32 8.77 -3.59
N LEU A 49 0.14 7.82 -4.39
CA LEU A 49 -0.72 6.97 -5.19
C LEU A 49 -0.51 5.49 -4.85
N GLY A 50 -1.28 4.63 -5.49
CA GLY A 50 -1.14 3.20 -5.32
C GLY A 50 0.17 2.63 -5.88
N GLY A 51 0.49 1.42 -5.46
CA GLY A 51 1.69 0.73 -5.90
C GLY A 51 1.53 -0.78 -5.85
N LYS A 52 2.57 -1.46 -6.33
CA LYS A 52 2.74 -2.91 -6.27
C LYS A 52 4.16 -3.22 -5.80
N SER A 53 4.46 -2.82 -4.56
CA SER A 53 5.79 -3.00 -3.96
C SER A 53 6.18 -4.47 -3.92
N PRO A 54 7.41 -4.84 -4.33
CA PRO A 54 7.91 -6.19 -4.16
C PRO A 54 8.43 -6.41 -2.74
N ASN A 55 8.24 -7.63 -2.24
CA ASN A 55 8.91 -8.14 -1.07
C ASN A 55 9.84 -9.27 -1.53
N ILE A 56 11.14 -9.14 -1.31
CA ILE A 56 12.16 -10.00 -1.91
C ILE A 56 12.83 -10.82 -0.82
N TYR A 57 12.90 -12.13 -1.01
CA TYR A 57 13.44 -13.09 -0.07
C TYR A 57 14.54 -13.94 -0.71
N PHE A 58 15.76 -13.81 -0.20
CA PHE A 58 16.93 -14.59 -0.61
C PHE A 58 17.18 -15.77 0.32
N GLU A 59 18.01 -16.71 -0.10
CA GLU A 59 18.25 -17.97 0.60
C GLU A 59 18.87 -17.84 1.98
N ASP A 60 19.60 -16.78 2.25
CA ASP A 60 20.22 -16.50 3.55
C ASP A 60 19.20 -16.37 4.70
N ILE A 61 17.96 -16.01 4.39
CA ILE A 61 16.86 -15.99 5.37
C ILE A 61 16.70 -17.35 6.06
N MET A 62 16.78 -18.44 5.29
CA MET A 62 16.58 -19.81 5.84
C MET A 62 17.79 -20.31 6.65
N GLN A 63 18.90 -19.59 6.64
CA GLN A 63 20.08 -19.85 7.46
C GLN A 63 20.07 -19.04 8.77
N ALA A 64 19.12 -18.12 8.91
CA ALA A 64 18.98 -17.28 10.08
C ALA A 64 18.32 -18.02 11.26
N GLU A 65 18.30 -17.36 12.42
CA GLU A 65 17.58 -17.88 13.60
C GLU A 65 16.07 -18.00 13.32
N PRO A 66 15.39 -18.98 13.93
CA PRO A 66 13.96 -19.22 13.73
C PRO A 66 13.09 -17.96 13.91
N ALA A 67 13.44 -17.12 14.89
CA ALA A 67 12.74 -15.86 15.15
C ALA A 67 12.85 -14.87 13.97
N PHE A 68 13.95 -14.88 13.22
CA PHE A 68 14.10 -14.03 12.04
C PHE A 68 13.29 -14.58 10.86
N ILE A 69 13.28 -15.90 10.67
CA ILE A 69 12.44 -16.55 9.65
C ILE A 69 10.96 -16.25 9.89
N GLU A 70 10.52 -16.32 11.16
CA GLU A 70 9.16 -15.92 11.54
C GLU A 70 8.84 -14.46 11.17
N LYS A 71 9.74 -13.53 11.45
CA LYS A 71 9.57 -12.11 11.09
C LYS A 71 9.55 -11.91 9.59
N ALA A 72 10.37 -12.62 8.84
CA ALA A 72 10.35 -12.56 7.38
C ALA A 72 9.01 -13.06 6.82
N ALA A 73 8.48 -14.15 7.36
CA ALA A 73 7.14 -14.66 7.01
C ALA A 73 6.02 -13.68 7.38
N GLU A 74 6.10 -13.03 8.55
CA GLU A 74 5.18 -11.95 8.95
C GLU A 74 5.24 -10.77 7.97
N GLY A 75 6.43 -10.41 7.50
CA GLY A 75 6.60 -9.36 6.49
C GLY A 75 5.83 -9.62 5.20
N LEU A 76 5.72 -10.90 4.79
CA LEU A 76 4.87 -11.27 3.65
C LEU A 76 3.39 -11.17 4.01
N VAL A 77 3.01 -11.58 5.21
CA VAL A 77 1.60 -11.53 5.67
C VAL A 77 1.07 -10.11 5.74
N LEU A 78 1.92 -9.10 5.92
CA LEU A 78 1.53 -7.68 5.87
C LEU A 78 0.86 -7.28 4.55
N ALA A 79 1.05 -8.04 3.46
CA ALA A 79 0.32 -7.85 2.20
C ALA A 79 -1.20 -7.98 2.37
N PHE A 80 -1.66 -8.68 3.40
CA PHE A 80 -3.07 -8.91 3.70
C PHE A 80 -3.62 -7.97 4.78
N PHE A 81 -2.76 -7.14 5.38
CA PHE A 81 -3.18 -6.19 6.40
C PHE A 81 -4.17 -5.17 5.82
N ASN A 82 -5.11 -4.73 6.64
CA ASN A 82 -6.15 -3.79 6.23
C ASN A 82 -6.82 -4.19 4.89
N GLN A 83 -7.22 -5.46 4.78
CA GLN A 83 -7.86 -6.03 3.58
C GLN A 83 -6.95 -6.04 2.34
N GLY A 84 -5.65 -5.81 2.50
CA GLY A 84 -4.73 -5.61 1.37
C GLY A 84 -4.82 -4.23 0.71
N GLU A 85 -5.54 -3.29 1.33
CA GLU A 85 -5.83 -1.96 0.79
C GLU A 85 -4.90 -0.90 1.41
N VAL A 86 -3.60 -1.09 1.28
CA VAL A 86 -2.57 -0.15 1.74
C VAL A 86 -1.60 0.13 0.61
N CYS A 87 -1.29 1.41 0.34
CA CYS A 87 -0.37 1.82 -0.73
C CYS A 87 1.03 1.22 -0.59
N THR A 88 1.46 0.92 0.64
CA THR A 88 2.74 0.28 0.95
C THR A 88 2.66 -1.25 1.05
N CYS A 89 1.52 -1.87 0.78
CA CYS A 89 1.39 -3.32 0.82
C CYS A 89 2.40 -4.03 -0.09
N PRO A 90 3.20 -4.97 0.42
CA PRO A 90 4.11 -5.77 -0.38
C PRO A 90 3.33 -6.84 -1.16
N SER A 91 2.58 -6.41 -2.15
CA SER A 91 1.60 -7.23 -2.89
C SER A 91 2.21 -8.23 -3.88
N ARG A 92 3.56 -8.24 -4.00
CA ARG A 92 4.32 -9.22 -4.79
C ARG A 92 5.41 -9.81 -3.92
N ALA A 93 5.40 -11.13 -3.77
CA ALA A 93 6.46 -11.86 -3.10
C ALA A 93 7.38 -12.51 -4.14
N LEU A 94 8.65 -12.14 -4.14
CA LEU A 94 9.70 -12.71 -4.97
C LEU A 94 10.60 -13.55 -4.07
N VAL A 95 10.45 -14.85 -4.14
CA VAL A 95 11.15 -15.80 -3.28
C VAL A 95 12.15 -16.58 -4.13
N GLN A 96 13.41 -16.65 -3.71
CA GLN A 96 14.43 -17.42 -4.37
C GLN A 96 14.01 -18.90 -4.44
N GLU A 97 14.18 -19.50 -5.59
CA GLU A 97 13.68 -20.87 -5.87
C GLU A 97 14.16 -21.90 -4.85
N SER A 98 15.43 -21.82 -4.45
CA SER A 98 16.04 -22.77 -3.50
C SER A 98 15.34 -22.85 -2.14
N ILE A 99 14.71 -21.77 -1.70
CA ILE A 99 14.02 -21.69 -0.40
C ILE A 99 12.50 -21.70 -0.52
N TYR A 100 11.97 -21.64 -1.73
CA TYR A 100 10.53 -21.41 -1.95
C TYR A 100 9.64 -22.41 -1.18
N PRO A 101 9.84 -23.74 -1.23
CA PRO A 101 8.96 -24.68 -0.53
C PRO A 101 8.99 -24.48 1.00
N ALA A 102 10.18 -24.39 1.58
CA ALA A 102 10.36 -24.30 3.04
C ALA A 102 9.88 -22.94 3.58
N PHE A 103 10.22 -21.84 2.90
CA PHE A 103 9.78 -20.50 3.31
C PHE A 103 8.26 -20.34 3.18
N MET A 104 7.67 -20.85 2.10
CA MET A 104 6.22 -20.77 1.91
C MET A 104 5.45 -21.60 2.93
N GLU A 105 6.01 -22.67 3.47
CA GLU A 105 5.40 -23.39 4.59
C GLU A 105 5.25 -22.51 5.82
N GLU A 106 6.29 -21.77 6.19
CA GLU A 106 6.23 -20.82 7.32
C GLU A 106 5.24 -19.67 7.06
N VAL A 107 5.24 -19.12 5.86
CA VAL A 107 4.28 -18.09 5.44
C VAL A 107 2.84 -18.60 5.56
N LEU A 108 2.56 -19.79 5.05
CA LEU A 108 1.21 -20.36 5.07
C LEU A 108 0.71 -20.65 6.49
N LYS A 109 1.59 -21.00 7.43
CA LYS A 109 1.21 -21.10 8.86
C LYS A 109 0.66 -19.76 9.36
N LYS A 110 1.35 -18.66 9.06
CA LYS A 110 0.93 -17.30 9.47
C LYS A 110 -0.36 -16.86 8.76
N VAL A 111 -0.46 -17.09 7.45
CA VAL A 111 -1.67 -16.74 6.67
C VAL A 111 -2.90 -17.48 7.20
N ARG A 112 -2.78 -18.77 7.52
CA ARG A 112 -3.89 -19.56 8.09
C ARG A 112 -4.32 -19.10 9.48
N ALA A 113 -3.44 -18.43 10.21
CA ALA A 113 -3.74 -17.87 11.53
C ALA A 113 -4.46 -16.52 11.49
N ILE A 114 -4.60 -15.90 10.31
CA ILE A 114 -5.29 -14.61 10.15
C ILE A 114 -6.77 -14.78 10.54
N LYS A 115 -7.20 -13.97 11.48
CA LYS A 115 -8.61 -13.89 11.85
C LYS A 115 -9.33 -12.93 10.91
N ARG A 116 -10.41 -13.39 10.33
CA ARG A 116 -11.33 -12.58 9.50
C ARG A 116 -12.64 -12.42 10.23
N GLY A 117 -13.23 -11.24 10.14
CA GLY A 117 -14.51 -10.96 10.81
C GLY A 117 -15.01 -9.56 10.46
N ASP A 118 -16.14 -9.24 11.05
CA ASP A 118 -16.69 -7.89 11.01
C ASP A 118 -15.71 -6.96 11.79
N PRO A 119 -15.29 -5.84 11.21
CA PRO A 119 -14.42 -4.88 11.89
C PRO A 119 -15.16 -4.03 12.95
N LEU A 120 -16.48 -4.06 12.99
CA LEU A 120 -17.34 -3.37 13.93
C LEU A 120 -17.87 -4.36 14.98
#